data_43b7853f21cca55e1b1bc9374c93ec8f
#
_entry.id   43b7853f21cca55e1b1bc9374c93ec8f
#
_cell.length_a   1.000
_cell.length_b   1.000
_cell.length_c   1.000
_cell.angle_alpha   90.00
_cell.angle_beta   90.00
_cell.angle_gamma   90.00
#
_symmetry.space_group_name_H-M   'P 1'
#
loop_
_entity.id
_entity.type
_entity.pdbx_description
1 polymer ?
#
loop_
_entity_poly.entity_id
_entity_poly.type
_entity_poly.pdbx_seq_one_letter_code
_entity_poly.pdbx_strand_id
1 'polypeptide(L)'
;MEGQLTSAQAQAKDAVSAATAAANAKASAAYSARNAALSQQAATLKQQQSTLTQQQQAVQAQMGELQASQINGDGVFVVGKDIKAGVYHTNGSGNTGSNDCYFATLNSTDTSNIADNNNFDGPETVDVSSAYAFEINGPCTWVRVG
;
A
#
# COMPACT_ATOMS: atom_id res chain seq x y z
N MET A 1 -74.63 33.40 -24.22
CA MET A 1 -73.19 33.40 -24.60
C MET A 1 -72.21 33.71 -23.46
N GLU A 2 -72.51 34.67 -22.61
CA GLU A 2 -71.60 35.03 -21.50
C GLU A 2 -71.35 33.92 -20.47
N GLY A 3 -72.35 33.09 -20.14
CA GLY A 3 -72.20 31.98 -19.19
C GLY A 3 -71.32 30.84 -19.68
N GLN A 4 -71.21 30.65 -20.99
CA GLN A 4 -70.28 29.62 -21.60
C GLN A 4 -68.85 30.08 -21.55
N LEU A 5 -68.62 31.39 -21.78
CA LEU A 5 -67.26 31.95 -21.72
C LEU A 5 -66.66 31.91 -20.34
N THR A 6 -67.45 32.25 -19.35
CA THR A 6 -67.02 32.18 -17.91
C THR A 6 -66.74 30.76 -17.45
N SER A 7 -67.54 29.77 -17.90
CA SER A 7 -67.32 28.37 -17.62
C SER A 7 -66.02 27.85 -18.27
N ALA A 8 -65.78 28.20 -19.51
CA ALA A 8 -64.54 27.82 -20.23
C ALA A 8 -63.28 28.44 -19.62
N GLN A 9 -63.37 29.69 -19.16
CA GLN A 9 -62.28 30.38 -18.48
C GLN A 9 -61.97 29.74 -17.12
N ALA A 10 -62.99 29.33 -16.33
CA ALA A 10 -62.80 28.62 -15.09
C ALA A 10 -62.12 27.25 -15.29
N GLN A 11 -62.59 26.49 -16.28
CA GLN A 11 -62.02 25.20 -16.63
C GLN A 11 -60.55 25.33 -17.06
N ALA A 12 -60.21 26.34 -17.87
CA ALA A 12 -58.85 26.60 -18.30
C ALA A 12 -57.95 26.97 -17.11
N LYS A 13 -58.44 27.79 -16.19
CA LYS A 13 -57.72 28.16 -14.95
C LYS A 13 -57.45 26.95 -14.07
N ASP A 14 -58.44 26.10 -13.88
CA ASP A 14 -58.28 24.87 -13.09
C ASP A 14 -57.33 23.89 -13.76
N ALA A 15 -57.38 23.76 -15.07
CA ALA A 15 -56.42 22.91 -15.82
C ALA A 15 -54.98 23.42 -15.70
N VAL A 16 -54.75 24.73 -15.79
CA VAL A 16 -53.43 25.34 -15.61
C VAL A 16 -52.93 25.16 -14.19
N SER A 17 -53.84 25.37 -13.22
CA SER A 17 -53.49 25.17 -11.79
C SER A 17 -53.10 23.72 -11.49
N ALA A 18 -53.85 22.75 -11.97
CA ALA A 18 -53.53 21.32 -11.87
C ALA A 18 -52.24 20.95 -12.55
N ALA A 19 -52.01 21.46 -13.78
CA ALA A 19 -50.74 21.20 -14.51
C ALA A 19 -49.51 21.80 -13.76
N THR A 20 -49.68 22.99 -13.20
CA THR A 20 -48.62 23.65 -12.42
C THR A 20 -48.29 22.86 -11.16
N ALA A 21 -49.32 22.43 -10.42
CA ALA A 21 -49.17 21.60 -9.23
C ALA A 21 -48.45 20.26 -9.55
N ALA A 22 -48.87 19.60 -10.63
CA ALA A 22 -48.25 18.37 -11.09
C ALA A 22 -46.76 18.57 -11.51
N ALA A 23 -46.47 19.65 -12.20
CA ALA A 23 -45.08 19.99 -12.60
C ALA A 23 -44.20 20.27 -11.37
N ASN A 24 -44.71 21.03 -10.39
CA ASN A 24 -44.02 21.31 -9.14
C ASN A 24 -43.75 20.05 -8.32
N ALA A 25 -44.75 19.16 -8.21
CA ALA A 25 -44.61 17.88 -7.51
C ALA A 25 -43.54 17.00 -8.18
N LYS A 26 -43.54 16.95 -9.52
CA LYS A 26 -42.56 16.20 -10.30
C LYS A 26 -41.13 16.76 -10.16
N ALA A 27 -40.98 18.09 -10.18
CA ALA A 27 -39.70 18.77 -9.97
C ALA A 27 -39.18 18.53 -8.53
N SER A 28 -40.06 18.62 -7.52
CA SER A 28 -39.70 18.36 -6.14
C SER A 28 -39.24 16.92 -5.91
N ALA A 29 -39.95 15.94 -6.47
CA ALA A 29 -39.59 14.53 -6.41
C ALA A 29 -38.23 14.26 -7.11
N ALA A 30 -37.99 14.84 -8.28
CA ALA A 30 -36.72 14.72 -8.99
C ALA A 30 -35.56 15.34 -8.20
N TYR A 31 -35.78 16.49 -7.56
CA TYR A 31 -34.80 17.15 -6.72
C TYR A 31 -34.43 16.31 -5.49
N SER A 32 -35.45 15.75 -4.81
CA SER A 32 -35.23 14.86 -3.67
C SER A 32 -34.48 13.59 -4.03
N ALA A 33 -34.83 12.97 -5.15
CA ALA A 33 -34.14 11.78 -5.66
C ALA A 33 -32.67 12.08 -5.99
N ARG A 34 -32.39 13.24 -6.63
CA ARG A 34 -31.05 13.67 -6.95
C ARG A 34 -30.21 13.93 -5.69
N ASN A 35 -30.78 14.57 -4.69
CA ASN A 35 -30.09 14.81 -3.42
C ASN A 35 -29.77 13.50 -2.68
N ALA A 36 -30.69 12.54 -2.69
CA ALA A 36 -30.45 11.22 -2.12
C ALA A 36 -29.30 10.50 -2.84
N ALA A 37 -29.29 10.53 -4.18
CA ALA A 37 -28.22 9.95 -4.97
C ALA A 37 -26.85 10.60 -4.71
N LEU A 38 -26.81 11.94 -4.61
CA LEU A 38 -25.58 12.66 -4.27
C LEU A 38 -25.07 12.30 -2.86
N SER A 39 -25.96 12.16 -1.90
CA SER A 39 -25.60 11.75 -0.54
C SER A 39 -25.01 10.34 -0.51
N GLN A 40 -25.59 9.40 -1.28
CA GLN A 40 -25.05 8.05 -1.41
C GLN A 40 -23.66 8.05 -2.09
N GLN A 41 -23.48 8.82 -3.15
CA GLN A 41 -22.17 8.95 -3.81
C GLN A 41 -21.12 9.53 -2.85
N ALA A 42 -21.46 10.56 -2.09
CA ALA A 42 -20.57 11.14 -1.10
C ALA A 42 -20.15 10.12 -0.02
N ALA A 43 -21.08 9.31 0.47
CA ALA A 43 -20.79 8.24 1.42
C ALA A 43 -19.87 7.18 0.81
N THR A 44 -20.12 6.76 -0.43
CA THR A 44 -19.28 5.79 -1.14
C THR A 44 -17.86 6.31 -1.34
N LEU A 45 -17.72 7.57 -1.77
CA LEU A 45 -16.41 8.21 -1.95
C LEU A 45 -15.63 8.30 -0.63
N LYS A 46 -16.30 8.64 0.46
CA LYS A 46 -15.68 8.68 1.79
C LYS A 46 -15.18 7.32 2.23
N GLN A 47 -15.94 6.26 1.95
CA GLN A 47 -15.54 4.89 2.26
C GLN A 47 -14.35 4.44 1.40
N GLN A 48 -14.35 4.74 0.10
CA GLN A 48 -13.24 4.46 -0.80
C GLN A 48 -11.97 5.17 -0.36
N GLN A 49 -12.07 6.43 0.05
CA GLN A 49 -10.93 7.20 0.56
C GLN A 49 -10.36 6.59 1.84
N SER A 50 -11.22 6.15 2.76
CA SER A 50 -10.78 5.45 3.97
C SER A 50 -10.05 4.14 3.65
N THR A 51 -10.59 3.34 2.74
CA THR A 51 -9.98 2.08 2.29
C THR A 51 -8.61 2.33 1.64
N LEU A 52 -8.51 3.35 0.78
CA LEU A 52 -7.25 3.72 0.12
C LEU A 52 -6.19 4.15 1.14
N THR A 53 -6.57 4.93 2.14
CA THR A 53 -5.67 5.35 3.23
C THR A 53 -5.13 4.13 4.00
N GLN A 54 -6.00 3.17 4.33
CA GLN A 54 -5.58 1.93 5.01
C GLN A 54 -4.62 1.10 4.14
N GLN A 55 -4.89 0.99 2.85
CA GLN A 55 -4.01 0.29 1.91
C GLN A 55 -2.64 0.97 1.81
N GLN A 56 -2.60 2.30 1.74
CA GLN A 56 -1.34 3.06 1.72
C GLN A 56 -0.52 2.82 2.99
N GLN A 57 -1.16 2.83 4.16
CA GLN A 57 -0.48 2.54 5.43
C GLN A 57 0.06 1.11 5.48
N ALA A 58 -0.71 0.13 4.99
CA ALA A 58 -0.26 -1.26 4.93
C ALA A 58 0.95 -1.44 4.00
N VAL A 59 0.93 -0.81 2.82
CA VAL A 59 2.07 -0.83 1.88
C VAL A 59 3.30 -0.17 2.49
N GLN A 60 3.15 0.98 3.15
CA GLN A 60 4.27 1.65 3.83
C GLN A 60 4.87 0.79 4.94
N ALA A 61 4.03 0.11 5.73
CA ALA A 61 4.50 -0.82 6.75
C ALA A 61 5.28 -2.00 6.14
N GLN A 62 4.78 -2.60 5.07
CA GLN A 62 5.46 -3.68 4.36
C GLN A 62 6.80 -3.23 3.75
N MET A 63 6.85 -2.03 3.17
CA MET A 63 8.09 -1.45 2.66
C MET A 63 9.11 -1.22 3.79
N GLY A 64 8.66 -0.73 4.95
CA GLY A 64 9.51 -0.56 6.12
C GLY A 64 10.08 -1.88 6.63
N GLU A 65 9.27 -2.94 6.69
CA GLU A 65 9.72 -4.28 7.07
C GLU A 65 10.71 -4.86 6.05
N LEU A 66 10.45 -4.67 4.75
CA LEU A 66 11.34 -5.12 3.71
C LEU A 66 12.70 -4.40 3.78
N GLN A 67 12.70 -3.08 3.96
CA GLN A 67 13.94 -2.32 4.14
C GLN A 67 14.71 -2.73 5.39
N ALA A 68 14.01 -2.97 6.50
CA ALA A 68 14.62 -3.44 7.75
C ALA A 68 15.15 -4.88 7.67
N SER A 69 14.69 -5.65 6.69
CA SER A 69 15.16 -7.02 6.45
C SER A 69 16.33 -7.10 5.46
N GLN A 70 16.68 -5.99 4.79
CA GLN A 70 17.77 -5.93 3.83
C GLN A 70 19.05 -5.39 4.48
N ILE A 71 20.18 -5.99 4.11
CA ILE A 71 21.51 -5.47 4.42
C ILE A 71 22.16 -5.10 3.10
N ASN A 72 22.52 -3.84 2.95
CA ASN A 72 23.19 -3.31 1.75
C ASN A 72 24.52 -2.69 2.15
N GLY A 73 25.54 -2.95 1.34
CA GLY A 73 26.86 -2.39 1.53
C GLY A 73 27.75 -3.22 2.46
N ASP A 74 29.01 -2.85 2.48
CA ASP A 74 30.07 -3.55 3.22
C ASP A 74 30.01 -3.20 4.70
N GLY A 75 30.34 -4.15 5.55
CA GLY A 75 30.46 -3.90 6.97
C GLY A 75 30.29 -5.13 7.86
N VAL A 76 30.45 -4.87 9.15
CA VAL A 76 30.23 -5.83 10.22
C VAL A 76 28.98 -5.43 10.98
N PHE A 77 27.99 -6.30 11.01
CA PHE A 77 26.68 -6.08 11.60
C PHE A 77 26.49 -6.99 12.82
N VAL A 78 26.28 -6.41 13.98
CA VAL A 78 26.06 -7.16 15.23
C VAL A 78 24.64 -7.74 15.24
N VAL A 79 24.54 -9.06 15.36
CA VAL A 79 23.26 -9.77 15.37
C VAL A 79 22.49 -9.44 16.65
N GLY A 80 21.22 -9.10 16.49
CA GLY A 80 20.35 -8.66 17.58
C GLY A 80 20.43 -7.16 17.91
N LYS A 81 21.40 -6.43 17.34
CA LYS A 81 21.56 -4.99 17.53
C LYS A 81 21.40 -4.24 16.19
N ASP A 82 22.25 -4.54 15.22
CA ASP A 82 22.28 -3.87 13.92
C ASP A 82 21.39 -4.60 12.89
N ILE A 83 21.33 -5.93 13.00
CA ILE A 83 20.49 -6.81 12.20
C ILE A 83 19.75 -7.82 13.09
N LYS A 84 18.61 -8.32 12.62
CA LYS A 84 17.87 -9.37 13.33
C LYS A 84 18.57 -10.73 13.15
N ALA A 85 18.51 -11.59 14.17
CA ALA A 85 18.89 -12.99 14.04
C ALA A 85 17.98 -13.71 13.04
N GLY A 86 18.51 -14.68 12.32
CA GLY A 86 17.75 -15.45 11.33
C GLY A 86 18.57 -15.86 10.12
N VAL A 87 17.85 -16.28 9.09
CA VAL A 87 18.43 -16.74 7.81
C VAL A 87 18.41 -15.60 6.80
N TYR A 88 19.56 -15.34 6.21
CA TYR A 88 19.73 -14.33 5.17
C TYR A 88 20.07 -15.00 3.83
N HIS A 89 19.47 -14.48 2.77
CA HIS A 89 19.65 -14.94 1.40
C HIS A 89 20.10 -13.79 0.50
N THR A 90 20.97 -14.10 -0.44
CA THR A 90 21.32 -13.20 -1.54
C THR A 90 21.25 -13.95 -2.88
N ASN A 91 20.96 -13.23 -3.95
CA ASN A 91 21.02 -13.76 -5.31
C ASN A 91 22.46 -13.70 -5.90
N GLY A 92 23.41 -13.18 -5.14
CA GLY A 92 24.77 -12.97 -5.61
C GLY A 92 24.98 -11.65 -6.33
N SER A 93 26.15 -11.49 -6.93
CA SER A 93 26.53 -10.28 -7.69
C SER A 93 25.94 -10.24 -9.11
N GLY A 94 25.51 -11.38 -9.64
CA GLY A 94 25.13 -11.53 -11.04
C GLY A 94 26.32 -11.65 -12.02
N ASN A 95 27.56 -11.54 -11.53
CA ASN A 95 28.79 -11.69 -12.30
C ASN A 95 29.39 -13.07 -12.03
N THR A 96 29.50 -13.91 -13.02
CA THR A 96 30.07 -15.25 -12.85
C THR A 96 31.60 -15.23 -12.95
N GLY A 97 32.25 -15.83 -11.97
CA GLY A 97 33.70 -16.05 -11.96
C GLY A 97 34.54 -14.93 -11.35
N SER A 98 33.92 -13.90 -10.74
CA SER A 98 34.63 -12.80 -10.09
C SER A 98 34.81 -12.97 -8.59
N ASN A 99 33.98 -13.81 -7.95
CA ASN A 99 33.90 -13.95 -6.48
C ASN A 99 33.81 -12.59 -5.78
N ASP A 100 32.91 -11.73 -6.30
CA ASP A 100 32.79 -10.33 -5.88
C ASP A 100 32.11 -10.17 -4.52
N CYS A 101 31.40 -11.19 -4.06
CA CYS A 101 30.71 -11.18 -2.79
C CYS A 101 31.43 -12.02 -1.75
N TYR A 102 31.46 -11.51 -0.54
CA TYR A 102 32.04 -12.19 0.62
C TYR A 102 31.08 -12.08 1.79
N PHE A 103 31.02 -13.15 2.58
CA PHE A 103 30.46 -13.09 3.92
C PHE A 103 31.37 -13.77 4.95
N ALA A 104 31.25 -13.38 6.19
CA ALA A 104 31.70 -14.14 7.35
C ALA A 104 30.69 -14.07 8.48
N THR A 105 30.48 -15.19 9.15
CA THR A 105 29.87 -15.21 10.49
C THR A 105 30.98 -15.14 11.53
N LEU A 106 30.84 -14.23 12.50
CA LEU A 106 31.88 -13.91 13.47
C LEU A 106 31.44 -14.27 14.89
N ASN A 107 32.41 -14.66 15.73
CA ASN A 107 32.19 -14.90 17.15
C ASN A 107 32.36 -13.63 18.01
N SER A 108 32.78 -12.51 17.40
CA SER A 108 32.93 -11.18 18.01
C SER A 108 32.87 -10.12 16.94
N THR A 109 33.11 -8.86 17.26
CA THR A 109 33.27 -7.78 16.24
C THR A 109 34.66 -7.77 15.59
N ASP A 110 35.56 -8.61 16.03
CA ASP A 110 36.87 -8.78 15.42
C ASP A 110 36.74 -9.67 14.18
N THR A 111 37.07 -9.11 13.01
CA THR A 111 36.96 -9.78 11.72
C THR A 111 37.95 -10.94 11.54
N SER A 112 38.89 -11.09 12.43
CA SER A 112 39.77 -12.27 12.49
C SER A 112 39.16 -13.47 13.24
N ASN A 113 38.10 -13.25 14.01
CA ASN A 113 37.45 -14.30 14.79
C ASN A 113 36.25 -14.92 14.03
N ILE A 114 36.59 -15.53 12.90
CA ILE A 114 35.64 -16.11 11.94
C ILE A 114 35.15 -17.47 12.42
N ALA A 115 33.83 -17.67 12.39
CA ALA A 115 33.19 -18.98 12.58
C ALA A 115 33.00 -19.70 11.23
N ASP A 116 32.53 -18.97 10.21
CA ASP A 116 32.35 -19.48 8.85
C ASP A 116 32.48 -18.33 7.86
N ASN A 117 32.93 -18.61 6.64
CA ASN A 117 33.03 -17.59 5.58
C ASN A 117 33.05 -18.20 4.17
N ASN A 118 32.68 -17.40 3.19
CA ASN A 118 32.76 -17.77 1.78
C ASN A 118 32.93 -16.56 0.86
N ASN A 119 33.62 -16.77 -0.26
CA ASN A 119 33.63 -15.87 -1.43
C ASN A 119 32.79 -16.51 -2.53
N PHE A 120 31.89 -15.75 -3.13
CA PHE A 120 30.92 -16.31 -4.08
C PHE A 120 30.42 -15.26 -5.08
N ASP A 121 29.77 -15.73 -6.15
CA ASP A 121 29.12 -14.88 -7.16
C ASP A 121 27.62 -15.13 -7.25
N GLY A 122 27.23 -16.38 -7.04
CA GLY A 122 25.84 -16.86 -7.19
C GLY A 122 25.00 -16.69 -5.94
N PRO A 123 23.81 -17.32 -5.92
CA PRO A 123 22.96 -17.32 -4.74
C PRO A 123 23.61 -17.98 -3.54
N GLU A 124 23.48 -17.37 -2.37
CA GLU A 124 23.98 -17.88 -1.10
C GLU A 124 22.94 -17.71 0.01
N THR A 125 22.97 -18.58 0.99
CA THR A 125 22.05 -18.55 2.13
C THR A 125 22.82 -18.85 3.41
N VAL A 126 22.72 -17.97 4.40
CA VAL A 126 23.48 -18.05 5.67
C VAL A 126 22.53 -17.90 6.85
N ASP A 127 22.64 -18.81 7.81
CA ASP A 127 21.99 -18.69 9.11
C ASP A 127 22.93 -17.98 10.10
N VAL A 128 22.55 -16.76 10.48
CA VAL A 128 23.27 -15.96 11.44
C VAL A 128 22.68 -16.00 12.86
N SER A 129 21.71 -16.87 13.12
CA SER A 129 20.98 -16.92 14.41
C SER A 129 21.87 -17.14 15.61
N SER A 130 22.99 -17.86 15.45
CA SER A 130 23.96 -18.14 16.51
C SER A 130 25.25 -17.32 16.40
N ALA A 131 25.40 -16.52 15.35
CA ALA A 131 26.59 -15.68 15.16
C ALA A 131 26.52 -14.45 16.08
N TYR A 132 27.66 -13.96 16.53
CA TYR A 132 27.75 -12.67 17.21
C TYR A 132 27.62 -11.51 16.23
N ALA A 133 28.27 -11.60 15.08
CA ALA A 133 28.17 -10.62 14.00
C ALA A 133 28.21 -11.28 12.63
N PHE A 134 27.75 -10.54 11.66
CA PHE A 134 27.73 -10.92 10.24
C PHE A 134 28.50 -9.87 9.45
N GLU A 135 29.60 -10.28 8.84
CA GLU A 135 30.41 -9.44 7.96
C GLU A 135 30.01 -9.70 6.52
N ILE A 136 29.83 -8.64 5.75
CA ILE A 136 29.60 -8.71 4.32
C ILE A 136 30.49 -7.71 3.58
N ASN A 137 30.96 -8.10 2.40
CA ASN A 137 31.72 -7.26 1.48
C ASN A 137 31.29 -7.56 0.04
N GLY A 138 31.27 -6.53 -0.79
CA GLY A 138 30.95 -6.62 -2.20
C GLY A 138 29.53 -6.18 -2.55
N PRO A 139 29.14 -6.28 -3.82
CA PRO A 139 27.90 -5.71 -4.35
C PRO A 139 26.62 -6.50 -4.00
N CYS A 140 26.73 -7.55 -3.20
CA CYS A 140 25.60 -8.42 -2.86
C CYS A 140 24.67 -7.78 -1.84
N THR A 141 23.39 -7.78 -2.16
CA THR A 141 22.30 -7.41 -1.22
C THR A 141 21.81 -8.66 -0.52
N TRP A 142 21.74 -8.62 0.80
CA TRP A 142 21.23 -9.70 1.63
C TRP A 142 19.83 -9.38 2.16
N VAL A 143 18.93 -10.35 2.10
CA VAL A 143 17.55 -10.23 2.56
C VAL A 143 17.27 -11.32 3.59
N ARG A 144 16.70 -10.94 4.73
CA ARG A 144 16.27 -11.89 5.74
C ARG A 144 15.05 -12.67 5.25
N VAL A 145 15.13 -14.01 5.26
CA VAL A 145 14.08 -14.92 4.77
C VAL A 145 13.51 -15.84 5.86
N GLY A 146 14.08 -15.82 7.05
CA GLY A 146 13.62 -16.64 8.17
C GLY A 146 14.11 -16.16 9.54
#